data_5fc94df29e533331ec881b0825d29225
#
_entry.id   5fc94df29e533331ec881b0825d29225
#
_cell.length_a   1.000
_cell.length_b   1.000
_cell.length_c   1.000
_cell.angle_alpha   90.00
_cell.angle_beta   90.00
_cell.angle_gamma   90.00
#
_symmetry.space_group_name_H-M   'P 1'
#
loop_
_entity.id
_entity.type
_entity.pdbx_description
1 polymer ?
#
loop_
_entity_poly.entity_id
_entity_poly.type
_entity_poly.pdbx_seq_one_letter_code
_entity_poly.pdbx_strand_id
1 'polypeptide(L)'
;MWKASGEPKSIEAEIESSNSEEREQTEGPEVPEADQPLRETAANEESAQSDDWWSASEQGTDWSEPAASDPSDDSARPTKPRTGDVYFCGQTSFFPLNRALQTISNEKLTGLLRSSWEQEPIDLWARDGEIVFVTTRDPELYCPETPAVLANVDEGSTASTRDEQRATGIPFFLALARKELIARESAMEMMQQYGQKLFSQLWTAPRVWISFEKNVDLPTEAADVPGEPDVRDWTLETLRLVEHVDDSVRFDPASIPAYTKAGFERVQKLKLTADEAQFASQFNGARSVQQIAKNLRLDLKSARQTLFRFVALEIVECWPASTAAKPEQQGIFKRFGRMARRDR
;
A
#
# COMPACT_ATOMS: atom_id res chain seq x y z
N MET A 1 55.39 -11.06 -18.93
CA MET A 1 55.81 -10.43 -20.19
C MET A 1 54.87 -10.86 -21.31
N TRP A 2 53.73 -10.17 -21.44
CA TRP A 2 52.88 -10.25 -22.64
C TRP A 2 52.15 -8.93 -22.77
N LYS A 3 52.49 -8.18 -23.83
CA LYS A 3 51.83 -7.01 -24.34
C LYS A 3 50.76 -7.45 -25.33
N ALA A 4 49.57 -6.89 -25.24
CA ALA A 4 48.72 -6.74 -26.40
C ALA A 4 47.87 -5.47 -26.26
N SER A 5 48.17 -4.56 -27.14
CA SER A 5 47.45 -3.33 -27.49
C SER A 5 46.20 -3.68 -28.27
N GLY A 6 45.12 -2.96 -28.03
CA GLY A 6 43.93 -2.97 -28.85
C GLY A 6 43.18 -1.65 -28.69
N GLU A 7 43.34 -0.78 -29.69
CA GLU A 7 42.62 0.50 -29.81
C GLU A 7 41.14 0.31 -30.12
N PRO A 8 40.24 1.21 -29.63
CA PRO A 8 38.86 1.22 -30.07
C PRO A 8 38.66 2.01 -31.36
N LYS A 9 38.01 1.41 -32.32
CA LYS A 9 37.52 2.05 -33.55
C LYS A 9 36.30 2.91 -33.28
N SER A 10 36.41 4.18 -33.65
CA SER A 10 35.31 5.13 -33.85
C SER A 10 34.40 4.69 -34.98
N ILE A 11 33.09 4.68 -34.75
CA ILE A 11 32.07 4.59 -35.80
C ILE A 11 31.30 5.93 -35.73
N GLU A 12 31.63 6.80 -36.67
CA GLU A 12 30.78 7.93 -37.07
C GLU A 12 29.65 7.37 -37.95
N ALA A 13 28.41 7.66 -37.60
CA ALA A 13 27.26 7.43 -38.47
C ALA A 13 26.52 8.73 -38.70
N GLU A 14 26.40 9.04 -39.95
CA GLU A 14 25.81 10.21 -40.60
C GLU A 14 24.35 10.41 -40.16
N ILE A 15 24.02 11.66 -39.92
CA ILE A 15 22.64 12.16 -39.77
C ILE A 15 22.26 12.75 -41.12
N GLU A 16 21.38 12.05 -41.82
CA GLU A 16 20.64 12.66 -42.95
C GLU A 16 19.35 13.31 -42.42
N SER A 17 19.30 14.59 -42.71
CA SER A 17 18.11 15.45 -42.59
C SER A 17 17.15 15.22 -43.74
N SER A 18 15.89 14.96 -43.47
CA SER A 18 14.83 15.20 -44.44
C SER A 18 13.72 16.03 -43.84
N ASN A 19 13.67 17.22 -44.31
CA ASN A 19 12.63 18.23 -44.16
C ASN A 19 11.48 17.88 -45.09
N SER A 20 10.24 17.88 -44.60
CA SER A 20 9.06 18.03 -45.46
C SER A 20 7.95 18.71 -44.67
N GLU A 21 7.71 19.93 -45.05
CA GLU A 21 6.50 20.71 -44.75
C GLU A 21 5.27 20.04 -45.39
N GLU A 22 4.21 19.89 -44.65
CA GLU A 22 2.86 19.91 -45.21
C GLU A 22 1.91 20.58 -44.22
N ARG A 23 1.44 21.75 -44.65
CA ARG A 23 0.32 22.51 -44.11
C ARG A 23 -0.97 21.89 -44.61
N GLU A 24 -1.83 21.45 -43.76
CA GLU A 24 -3.24 21.29 -44.09
C GLU A 24 -4.11 22.05 -43.08
N GLN A 25 -4.79 23.06 -43.64
CA GLN A 25 -5.91 23.80 -43.03
C GLN A 25 -7.14 22.91 -43.08
N THR A 26 -7.81 22.74 -41.98
CA THR A 26 -9.21 22.30 -42.00
C THR A 26 -10.04 23.11 -41.00
N GLU A 27 -11.09 23.65 -41.62
CA GLU A 27 -12.13 24.52 -41.09
C GLU A 27 -12.85 23.88 -39.90
N GLY A 28 -13.24 24.72 -38.93
CA GLY A 28 -14.12 24.33 -37.82
C GLY A 28 -15.60 24.26 -38.24
N PRO A 29 -16.42 23.49 -37.60
CA PRO A 29 -17.87 23.64 -37.69
C PRO A 29 -18.43 24.50 -36.55
N GLU A 30 -19.37 25.32 -37.00
CA GLU A 30 -20.22 26.25 -36.26
C GLU A 30 -20.96 25.57 -35.09
N VAL A 31 -21.11 26.34 -34.02
CA VAL A 31 -22.00 26.08 -32.88
C VAL A 31 -23.39 26.62 -33.21
N PRO A 32 -24.47 25.87 -33.08
CA PRO A 32 -25.80 26.45 -33.05
C PRO A 32 -26.19 26.80 -31.62
N GLU A 33 -26.46 28.07 -31.44
CA GLU A 33 -27.25 28.64 -30.35
C GLU A 33 -28.66 28.04 -30.33
N ALA A 34 -29.07 27.47 -29.22
CA ALA A 34 -30.47 27.11 -28.97
C ALA A 34 -30.92 27.67 -27.63
N ASP A 35 -31.61 28.77 -27.78
CA ASP A 35 -32.58 29.36 -26.86
C ASP A 35 -33.57 28.33 -26.35
N GLN A 36 -33.77 28.15 -25.04
CA GLN A 36 -35.02 27.62 -24.49
C GLN A 36 -35.30 28.20 -23.09
N PRO A 37 -36.58 28.49 -22.81
CA PRO A 37 -37.02 29.37 -21.76
C PRO A 37 -37.24 28.65 -20.42
N LEU A 38 -37.11 29.45 -19.37
CA LEU A 38 -37.57 29.22 -18.01
C LEU A 38 -38.98 28.63 -17.94
N ARG A 39 -39.13 27.51 -17.29
CA ARG A 39 -40.39 27.04 -16.72
C ARG A 39 -40.32 27.06 -15.20
N GLU A 40 -40.98 28.05 -14.65
CA GLU A 40 -41.49 28.01 -13.26
C GLU A 40 -42.54 26.90 -13.16
N THR A 41 -42.40 26.04 -12.17
CA THR A 41 -43.52 25.24 -11.65
C THR A 41 -43.38 25.09 -10.16
N ALA A 42 -44.20 25.87 -9.50
CA ALA A 42 -45.09 25.54 -8.37
C ALA A 42 -44.55 24.66 -7.24
N ALA A 43 -44.56 25.27 -6.08
CA ALA A 43 -44.58 24.69 -4.76
C ALA A 43 -45.57 23.51 -4.65
N ASN A 44 -45.08 22.41 -4.04
CA ASN A 44 -45.94 21.45 -3.40
C ASN A 44 -45.39 21.21 -2.00
N GLU A 45 -46.08 21.80 -1.04
CA GLU A 45 -45.99 21.48 0.37
C GLU A 45 -46.68 20.11 0.55
N GLU A 46 -45.91 19.10 0.94
CA GLU A 46 -46.54 17.90 1.52
C GLU A 46 -45.61 17.24 2.55
N SER A 47 -46.13 17.37 3.79
CA SER A 47 -46.00 16.48 4.95
C SER A 47 -44.63 15.96 5.36
N ALA A 48 -44.14 16.58 6.44
CA ALA A 48 -43.23 15.97 7.40
C ALA A 48 -43.82 14.65 7.90
N GLN A 49 -43.29 13.53 7.43
CA GLN A 49 -43.34 12.26 8.16
C GLN A 49 -42.02 12.11 8.89
N SER A 50 -42.07 12.29 10.19
CA SER A 50 -41.03 11.92 11.13
C SER A 50 -40.89 10.41 11.08
N ASP A 51 -39.82 9.93 10.43
CA ASP A 51 -39.43 8.51 10.47
C ASP A 51 -38.87 8.18 11.85
N ASP A 52 -39.78 7.74 12.71
CA ASP A 52 -39.52 7.20 14.03
C ASP A 52 -39.08 5.72 13.88
N TRP A 53 -37.89 5.51 13.30
CA TRP A 53 -37.35 4.16 13.09
C TRP A 53 -36.72 3.56 14.35
N TRP A 54 -36.70 4.30 15.46
CA TRP A 54 -36.21 3.84 16.76
C TRP A 54 -37.26 3.22 17.64
N SER A 55 -38.55 3.25 17.28
CA SER A 55 -39.62 2.65 18.04
C SER A 55 -40.05 1.29 17.54
N ALA A 56 -39.12 0.40 17.22
CA ALA A 56 -39.41 -0.98 16.88
C ALA A 56 -38.95 -1.92 17.98
N SER A 57 -39.98 -2.36 18.72
CA SER A 57 -40.10 -3.65 19.42
C SER A 57 -39.28 -3.88 20.70
N GLU A 58 -39.81 -3.39 21.80
CA GLU A 58 -39.88 -4.21 23.00
C GLU A 58 -40.74 -5.47 22.73
N GLN A 59 -40.25 -6.38 21.90
CA GLN A 59 -40.71 -7.77 21.96
C GLN A 59 -39.62 -8.55 22.66
N GLY A 60 -39.89 -8.84 23.95
CA GLY A 60 -39.06 -9.68 24.78
C GLY A 60 -38.79 -11.02 24.09
N THR A 61 -37.59 -11.21 23.64
CA THR A 61 -37.05 -12.54 23.39
C THR A 61 -36.69 -13.13 24.76
N ASP A 62 -37.56 -14.00 25.20
CA ASP A 62 -37.37 -14.87 26.37
C ASP A 62 -36.11 -15.74 26.10
N TRP A 63 -34.97 -15.30 26.63
CA TRP A 63 -33.77 -16.12 26.70
C TRP A 63 -33.94 -17.12 27.83
N SER A 64 -34.67 -18.21 27.56
CA SER A 64 -34.67 -19.36 28.46
C SER A 64 -33.23 -19.88 28.56
N GLU A 65 -32.64 -19.78 29.75
CA GLU A 65 -31.38 -20.43 30.08
C GLU A 65 -31.47 -21.92 29.73
N PRO A 66 -30.52 -22.46 28.92
CA PRO A 66 -30.46 -23.89 28.70
C PRO A 66 -30.09 -24.57 30.02
N ALA A 67 -30.98 -25.46 30.48
CA ALA A 67 -30.80 -26.28 31.67
C ALA A 67 -29.40 -26.93 31.68
N ALA A 68 -28.74 -26.87 32.83
CA ALA A 68 -27.49 -27.55 33.12
C ALA A 68 -27.62 -29.05 32.81
N SER A 69 -26.97 -29.49 31.75
CA SER A 69 -26.83 -30.91 31.41
C SER A 69 -25.55 -31.46 32.05
N ASP A 70 -25.71 -32.63 32.67
CA ASP A 70 -24.74 -33.42 33.42
C ASP A 70 -23.35 -33.55 32.76
N PRO A 71 -22.25 -33.51 33.53
CA PRO A 71 -20.90 -33.72 33.04
C PRO A 71 -20.53 -35.21 33.07
N SER A 72 -20.93 -35.98 32.07
CA SER A 72 -20.38 -37.33 31.86
C SER A 72 -20.63 -37.82 30.45
N ASP A 73 -19.83 -37.37 29.52
CA ASP A 73 -19.42 -38.14 28.34
C ASP A 73 -18.14 -37.52 27.72
N ASP A 74 -16.98 -38.00 28.19
CA ASP A 74 -15.67 -37.65 27.72
C ASP A 74 -15.30 -38.57 26.55
N SER A 75 -16.09 -38.51 25.48
CA SER A 75 -15.78 -39.09 24.20
C SER A 75 -15.33 -37.98 23.24
N ALA A 76 -14.06 -38.04 22.82
CA ALA A 76 -13.31 -37.21 21.90
C ALA A 76 -14.19 -36.45 20.87
N ARG A 77 -14.70 -35.30 21.26
CA ARG A 77 -15.22 -34.32 20.28
C ARG A 77 -14.02 -33.78 19.56
N PRO A 78 -14.01 -33.79 18.20
CA PRO A 78 -13.01 -33.07 17.46
C PRO A 78 -13.08 -31.62 17.93
N THR A 79 -11.98 -31.15 18.53
CA THR A 79 -11.80 -29.75 18.94
C THR A 79 -12.09 -28.89 17.72
N LYS A 80 -13.25 -28.20 17.71
CA LYS A 80 -13.49 -27.13 16.72
C LYS A 80 -12.27 -26.24 16.75
N PRO A 81 -11.68 -25.90 15.57
CA PRO A 81 -10.61 -24.91 15.53
C PRO A 81 -11.13 -23.67 16.29
N ARG A 82 -10.36 -23.22 17.29
CA ARG A 82 -10.66 -21.99 17.99
C ARG A 82 -10.69 -20.90 16.93
N THR A 83 -11.88 -20.38 16.63
CA THR A 83 -12.02 -19.17 15.84
C THR A 83 -11.31 -18.09 16.64
N GLY A 84 -10.21 -17.56 16.13
CA GLY A 84 -9.49 -16.46 16.77
C GLY A 84 -10.44 -15.28 16.96
N ASP A 85 -10.28 -14.55 18.06
CA ASP A 85 -11.08 -13.35 18.30
C ASP A 85 -10.68 -12.29 17.29
N VAL A 86 -11.63 -11.85 16.45
CA VAL A 86 -11.38 -10.74 15.53
C VAL A 86 -11.11 -9.48 16.34
N TYR A 87 -9.89 -8.97 16.28
CA TYR A 87 -9.45 -7.79 17.01
C TYR A 87 -9.78 -6.50 16.27
N PHE A 88 -9.55 -6.46 14.97
CA PHE A 88 -10.01 -5.41 14.06
C PHE A 88 -10.31 -5.97 12.68
N CYS A 89 -11.20 -5.30 11.96
CA CYS A 89 -11.45 -5.59 10.55
C CYS A 89 -11.93 -4.31 9.84
N GLY A 90 -11.78 -4.27 8.53
CA GLY A 90 -12.25 -3.15 7.72
C GLY A 90 -11.70 -3.14 6.31
N GLN A 91 -12.22 -2.25 5.51
CA GLN A 91 -11.71 -1.99 4.16
C GLN A 91 -10.55 -0.99 4.23
N THR A 92 -9.49 -1.22 3.44
CA THR A 92 -8.26 -0.39 3.47
C THR A 92 -8.48 1.07 3.08
N SER A 93 -9.60 1.40 2.44
CA SER A 93 -10.02 2.79 2.18
C SER A 93 -10.40 3.56 3.45
N PHE A 94 -10.86 2.87 4.50
CA PHE A 94 -11.25 3.46 5.79
C PHE A 94 -10.23 3.18 6.90
N PHE A 95 -9.63 2.00 6.85
CA PHE A 95 -8.59 1.58 7.79
C PHE A 95 -7.32 1.22 7.00
N PRO A 96 -6.42 2.18 6.76
CA PRO A 96 -5.24 2.00 5.93
C PRO A 96 -4.37 0.82 6.36
N LEU A 97 -3.82 0.09 5.39
CA LEU A 97 -2.98 -1.08 5.62
C LEU A 97 -1.78 -0.76 6.54
N ASN A 98 -1.14 0.40 6.33
CA ASN A 98 -0.08 0.89 7.22
C ASN A 98 -0.54 1.00 8.68
N ARG A 99 -1.76 1.48 8.91
CA ARG A 99 -2.30 1.59 10.28
C ARG A 99 -2.53 0.22 10.90
N ALA A 100 -3.01 -0.76 10.14
CA ALA A 100 -3.14 -2.14 10.60
C ALA A 100 -1.79 -2.71 11.07
N LEU A 101 -0.74 -2.57 10.24
CA LEU A 101 0.61 -3.01 10.57
C LEU A 101 1.18 -2.30 11.81
N GLN A 102 0.98 -0.98 11.89
CA GLN A 102 1.41 -0.21 13.07
C GLN A 102 0.66 -0.63 14.34
N THR A 103 -0.64 -0.96 14.25
CA THR A 103 -1.42 -1.46 15.40
C THR A 103 -0.87 -2.79 15.87
N ILE A 104 -0.62 -3.73 14.96
CA ILE A 104 0.00 -5.03 15.28
C ILE A 104 1.32 -4.82 16.03
N SER A 105 2.20 -3.97 15.50
CA SER A 105 3.53 -3.73 16.10
C SER A 105 3.47 -2.99 17.42
N ASN A 106 2.71 -1.90 17.52
CA ASN A 106 2.65 -1.06 18.71
C ASN A 106 2.00 -1.78 19.90
N GLU A 107 1.00 -2.62 19.66
CA GLU A 107 0.27 -3.37 20.67
C GLU A 107 0.84 -4.77 20.90
N LYS A 108 1.95 -5.11 20.21
CA LYS A 108 2.63 -6.41 20.28
C LYS A 108 1.68 -7.58 20.09
N LEU A 109 0.87 -7.50 19.07
CA LEU A 109 -0.16 -8.51 18.81
C LEU A 109 0.46 -9.79 18.23
N THR A 110 -0.07 -10.94 18.67
CA THR A 110 0.18 -12.25 18.08
C THR A 110 -1.09 -12.75 17.41
N GLY A 111 -0.99 -13.18 16.15
CA GLY A 111 -2.14 -13.66 15.39
C GLY A 111 -1.96 -13.56 13.88
N LEU A 112 -3.08 -13.52 13.18
CA LEU A 112 -3.18 -13.60 11.73
C LEU A 112 -3.90 -12.38 11.15
N LEU A 113 -3.22 -11.61 10.30
CA LEU A 113 -3.84 -10.60 9.44
C LEU A 113 -4.17 -11.25 8.10
N ARG A 114 -5.46 -11.42 7.83
CA ARG A 114 -5.96 -11.90 6.53
C ARG A 114 -6.40 -10.72 5.69
N SER A 115 -5.91 -10.68 4.44
CA SER A 115 -6.24 -9.65 3.45
C SER A 115 -6.97 -10.29 2.28
N SER A 116 -8.28 -10.01 2.17
CA SER A 116 -9.13 -10.51 1.09
C SER A 116 -9.28 -9.43 0.01
N TRP A 117 -9.08 -9.81 -1.24
CA TRP A 117 -9.12 -8.94 -2.42
C TRP A 117 -9.65 -9.73 -3.64
N GLU A 118 -9.37 -9.31 -4.87
CA GLU A 118 -9.88 -9.97 -6.08
C GLU A 118 -9.25 -11.34 -6.37
N GLN A 119 -8.12 -11.64 -5.71
CA GLN A 119 -7.40 -12.91 -5.85
C GLN A 119 -7.49 -13.72 -4.54
N GLU A 120 -6.69 -14.80 -4.47
CA GLU A 120 -6.56 -15.61 -3.25
C GLU A 120 -6.11 -14.73 -2.08
N PRO A 121 -6.69 -14.91 -0.88
CA PRO A 121 -6.31 -14.14 0.30
C PRO A 121 -4.82 -14.21 0.62
N ILE A 122 -4.29 -13.08 1.08
CA ILE A 122 -2.93 -12.97 1.59
C ILE A 122 -2.99 -12.97 3.10
N ASP A 123 -2.29 -13.89 3.72
CA ASP A 123 -2.18 -14.10 5.15
C ASP A 123 -0.82 -13.62 5.65
N LEU A 124 -0.81 -12.67 6.61
CA LEU A 124 0.38 -12.21 7.31
C LEU A 124 0.32 -12.70 8.75
N TRP A 125 1.32 -13.45 9.15
CA TRP A 125 1.47 -13.96 10.51
C TRP A 125 2.37 -13.04 11.33
N ALA A 126 1.88 -12.68 12.52
CA ALA A 126 2.59 -11.84 13.47
C ALA A 126 2.74 -12.54 14.81
N ARG A 127 3.87 -12.30 15.49
CA ARG A 127 4.16 -12.78 16.85
C ARG A 127 4.80 -11.64 17.64
N ASP A 128 4.20 -11.30 18.78
CA ASP A 128 4.67 -10.23 19.68
C ASP A 128 4.88 -8.87 18.96
N GLY A 129 4.07 -8.62 17.92
CA GLY A 129 4.17 -7.42 17.10
C GLY A 129 5.19 -7.46 15.97
N GLU A 130 5.94 -8.53 15.83
CA GLU A 130 6.90 -8.78 14.75
C GLU A 130 6.23 -9.54 13.61
N ILE A 131 6.62 -9.25 12.37
CA ILE A 131 6.12 -9.97 11.19
C ILE A 131 6.95 -11.23 11.02
N VAL A 132 6.30 -12.41 11.10
CA VAL A 132 6.99 -13.69 10.98
C VAL A 132 7.10 -14.11 9.52
N PHE A 133 5.98 -14.14 8.79
CA PHE A 133 5.97 -14.39 7.35
C PHE A 133 4.64 -13.95 6.73
N VAL A 134 4.67 -13.82 5.41
CA VAL A 134 3.49 -13.58 4.58
C VAL A 134 3.33 -14.75 3.63
N THR A 135 2.10 -15.18 3.40
CA THR A 135 1.79 -16.34 2.57
C THR A 135 0.42 -16.22 1.89
N THR A 136 0.15 -17.15 1.00
CA THR A 136 -1.17 -17.40 0.40
C THR A 136 -1.30 -18.90 0.14
N ARG A 137 -2.50 -19.40 -0.06
CA ARG A 137 -2.71 -20.80 -0.47
C ARG A 137 -2.44 -21.07 -1.94
N ASP A 138 -2.28 -20.02 -2.74
CA ASP A 138 -1.88 -20.16 -4.14
C ASP A 138 -0.36 -20.05 -4.28
N PRO A 139 0.37 -21.18 -4.51
CA PRO A 139 1.82 -21.17 -4.70
C PRO A 139 2.27 -20.45 -5.97
N GLU A 140 1.42 -20.36 -6.99
CA GLU A 140 1.75 -19.63 -8.22
C GLU A 140 1.67 -18.12 -8.01
N LEU A 141 0.71 -17.65 -7.19
CA LEU A 141 0.66 -16.27 -6.75
C LEU A 141 1.83 -15.94 -5.80
N TYR A 142 2.19 -16.91 -4.93
CA TYR A 142 3.29 -16.73 -3.98
C TYR A 142 4.65 -16.66 -4.67
N CYS A 143 4.95 -17.59 -5.58
CA CYS A 143 6.21 -17.70 -6.29
C CYS A 143 5.96 -18.20 -7.72
N PRO A 144 5.68 -17.27 -8.68
CA PRO A 144 5.34 -17.62 -10.06
C PRO A 144 6.53 -18.14 -10.85
N GLU A 145 7.73 -17.86 -10.42
CA GLU A 145 8.97 -18.26 -11.06
C GLU A 145 9.66 -19.41 -10.31
N THR A 146 10.62 -20.08 -10.95
CA THR A 146 11.45 -21.09 -10.28
C THR A 146 12.77 -20.44 -9.85
N PRO A 147 12.94 -20.11 -8.55
CA PRO A 147 14.17 -19.49 -8.06
C PRO A 147 15.36 -20.44 -8.16
N ALA A 148 16.56 -19.86 -8.30
CA ALA A 148 17.80 -20.63 -8.47
C ALA A 148 18.08 -21.62 -7.32
N VAL A 149 17.59 -21.33 -6.11
CA VAL A 149 17.72 -22.22 -4.94
C VAL A 149 17.08 -23.59 -5.18
N LEU A 150 16.11 -23.69 -6.09
CA LEU A 150 15.42 -24.95 -6.42
C LEU A 150 16.09 -25.72 -7.56
N ALA A 151 17.18 -25.23 -8.15
CA ALA A 151 17.81 -25.88 -9.31
C ALA A 151 18.27 -27.34 -9.04
N ASN A 152 18.54 -27.67 -7.78
CA ASN A 152 18.99 -29.00 -7.36
C ASN A 152 17.87 -29.80 -6.66
N VAL A 153 16.66 -29.29 -6.59
CA VAL A 153 15.50 -29.96 -5.98
C VAL A 153 14.73 -30.66 -7.09
N ASP A 154 14.36 -31.91 -6.89
CA ASP A 154 13.57 -32.63 -7.87
C ASP A 154 12.16 -31.99 -8.01
N GLU A 155 11.63 -32.08 -9.23
CA GLU A 155 10.34 -31.51 -9.59
C GLU A 155 9.18 -32.13 -8.78
N GLY A 156 9.24 -33.40 -8.47
CA GLY A 156 8.21 -34.11 -7.70
C GLY A 156 8.15 -33.60 -6.26
N SER A 157 9.29 -33.36 -5.60
CA SER A 157 9.37 -32.82 -4.27
C SER A 157 8.87 -31.36 -4.25
N THR A 158 9.23 -30.57 -5.27
CA THR A 158 8.74 -29.19 -5.40
C THR A 158 7.22 -29.15 -5.59
N ALA A 159 6.67 -29.99 -6.46
CA ALA A 159 5.22 -30.09 -6.68
C ALA A 159 4.49 -30.50 -5.39
N SER A 160 5.00 -31.54 -4.71
CA SER A 160 4.41 -32.00 -3.44
C SER A 160 4.37 -30.92 -2.35
N THR A 161 5.42 -30.11 -2.23
CA THR A 161 5.45 -29.03 -1.23
C THR A 161 4.57 -27.84 -1.63
N ARG A 162 4.39 -27.57 -2.93
CA ARG A 162 3.40 -26.59 -3.41
C ARG A 162 1.96 -27.07 -3.15
N ASP A 163 1.67 -28.36 -3.27
CA ASP A 163 0.37 -28.93 -2.89
C ASP A 163 0.15 -28.86 -1.37
N GLU A 164 1.20 -29.06 -0.57
CA GLU A 164 1.16 -28.84 0.88
C GLU A 164 0.81 -27.38 1.22
N GLN A 165 1.40 -26.41 0.51
CA GLN A 165 1.03 -24.99 0.67
C GLN A 165 -0.44 -24.72 0.32
N ARG A 166 -0.97 -25.30 -0.77
CA ARG A 166 -2.40 -25.16 -1.12
C ARG A 166 -3.32 -25.67 0.00
N ALA A 167 -2.95 -26.75 0.63
CA ALA A 167 -3.73 -27.36 1.70
C ALA A 167 -3.63 -26.58 3.02
N THR A 168 -2.42 -26.16 3.41
CA THR A 168 -2.14 -25.62 4.76
C THR A 168 -1.99 -24.10 4.79
N GLY A 169 -1.58 -23.47 3.68
CA GLY A 169 -1.17 -22.07 3.63
C GLY A 169 0.25 -21.82 4.15
N ILE A 170 1.01 -22.87 4.50
CA ILE A 170 2.40 -22.72 4.93
C ILE A 170 3.30 -22.56 3.69
N PRO A 171 4.22 -21.59 3.64
CA PRO A 171 5.10 -21.39 2.50
C PRO A 171 5.87 -22.65 2.14
N PHE A 172 5.86 -23.05 0.87
CA PHE A 172 6.50 -24.29 0.41
C PHE A 172 8.02 -24.30 0.64
N PHE A 173 8.68 -23.13 0.70
CA PHE A 173 10.10 -23.05 1.06
C PHE A 173 10.38 -23.58 2.47
N LEU A 174 9.47 -23.33 3.42
CA LEU A 174 9.58 -23.85 4.77
C LEU A 174 9.43 -25.37 4.80
N ALA A 175 8.50 -25.90 4.00
CA ALA A 175 8.33 -27.35 3.84
C ALA A 175 9.56 -28.01 3.19
N LEU A 176 10.18 -27.36 2.20
CA LEU A 176 11.43 -27.85 1.58
C LEU A 176 12.59 -27.86 2.57
N ALA A 177 12.74 -26.81 3.39
CA ALA A 177 13.79 -26.74 4.41
C ALA A 177 13.61 -27.84 5.48
N ARG A 178 12.38 -28.11 5.91
CA ARG A 178 12.07 -29.21 6.85
C ARG A 178 12.38 -30.58 6.30
N LYS A 179 12.26 -30.78 5.00
CA LYS A 179 12.64 -31.99 4.27
C LYS A 179 14.14 -32.02 3.94
N GLU A 180 14.92 -31.05 4.41
CA GLU A 180 16.38 -30.89 4.17
C GLU A 180 16.73 -30.80 2.67
N LEU A 181 15.78 -30.41 1.81
CA LEU A 181 15.97 -30.25 0.38
C LEU A 181 16.65 -28.93 -0.01
N ILE A 182 16.53 -27.92 0.85
CA ILE A 182 17.22 -26.64 0.74
C ILE A 182 17.76 -26.22 2.12
N ALA A 183 18.79 -25.39 2.13
CA ALA A 183 19.32 -24.84 3.37
C ALA A 183 18.27 -23.95 4.05
N ARG A 184 18.20 -23.98 5.39
CA ARG A 184 17.23 -23.23 6.18
C ARG A 184 17.37 -21.72 5.95
N GLU A 185 18.61 -21.21 5.93
CA GLU A 185 18.91 -19.81 5.70
C GLU A 185 18.37 -19.34 4.34
N SER A 186 18.57 -20.13 3.29
CA SER A 186 18.03 -19.86 1.95
C SER A 186 16.50 -19.87 1.93
N ALA A 187 15.87 -20.79 2.68
CA ALA A 187 14.42 -20.82 2.81
C ALA A 187 13.88 -19.55 3.46
N MET A 188 14.52 -19.07 4.55
CA MET A 188 14.12 -17.84 5.25
C MET A 188 14.27 -16.62 4.34
N GLU A 189 15.37 -16.52 3.59
CA GLU A 189 15.60 -15.44 2.64
C GLU A 189 14.52 -15.42 1.53
N MET A 190 14.21 -16.60 0.96
CA MET A 190 13.14 -16.74 -0.04
C MET A 190 11.76 -16.37 0.55
N MET A 191 11.47 -16.85 1.75
CA MET A 191 10.19 -16.53 2.41
C MET A 191 10.06 -15.01 2.65
N GLN A 192 11.12 -14.34 3.07
CA GLN A 192 11.12 -12.88 3.24
C GLN A 192 10.91 -12.19 1.89
N GLN A 193 11.69 -12.54 0.88
CA GLN A 193 11.63 -11.92 -0.45
C GLN A 193 10.26 -12.10 -1.11
N TYR A 194 9.77 -13.33 -1.20
CA TYR A 194 8.49 -13.62 -1.85
C TYR A 194 7.29 -13.15 -1.01
N GLY A 195 7.41 -13.22 0.32
CA GLY A 195 6.39 -12.67 1.21
C GLY A 195 6.25 -11.15 1.08
N GLN A 196 7.36 -10.41 1.00
CA GLN A 196 7.34 -8.97 0.76
C GLN A 196 6.77 -8.64 -0.64
N LYS A 197 7.17 -9.39 -1.68
CA LYS A 197 6.66 -9.24 -3.05
C LYS A 197 5.16 -9.51 -3.12
N LEU A 198 4.69 -10.55 -2.44
CA LEU A 198 3.27 -10.89 -2.35
C LEU A 198 2.49 -9.77 -1.63
N PHE A 199 2.97 -9.33 -0.47
CA PHE A 199 2.31 -8.28 0.31
C PHE A 199 2.27 -6.93 -0.43
N SER A 200 3.31 -6.64 -1.24
CA SER A 200 3.39 -5.39 -2.00
C SER A 200 2.20 -5.17 -2.94
N GLN A 201 1.57 -6.23 -3.41
CA GLN A 201 0.40 -6.18 -4.30
C GLN A 201 -0.82 -5.52 -3.61
N LEU A 202 -0.93 -5.65 -2.29
CA LEU A 202 -2.04 -5.07 -1.52
C LEU A 202 -2.03 -3.54 -1.49
N TRP A 203 -0.87 -2.90 -1.69
CA TRP A 203 -0.76 -1.44 -1.63
C TRP A 203 -1.51 -0.72 -2.77
N THR A 204 -1.62 -1.37 -3.91
CA THR A 204 -2.29 -0.82 -5.09
C THR A 204 -3.59 -1.54 -5.43
N ALA A 205 -3.88 -2.64 -4.74
CA ALA A 205 -5.09 -3.41 -4.96
C ALA A 205 -6.35 -2.60 -4.58
N PRO A 206 -7.36 -2.56 -5.45
CA PRO A 206 -8.63 -1.94 -5.11
C PRO A 206 -9.40 -2.81 -4.10
N ARG A 207 -10.09 -2.16 -3.16
CA ARG A 207 -11.08 -2.81 -2.28
C ARG A 207 -10.53 -3.98 -1.46
N VAL A 208 -9.35 -3.84 -0.87
CA VAL A 208 -8.83 -4.84 0.07
C VAL A 208 -9.61 -4.78 1.37
N TRP A 209 -10.13 -5.93 1.80
CA TRP A 209 -10.71 -6.13 3.12
C TRP A 209 -9.70 -6.83 4.01
N ILE A 210 -9.41 -6.25 5.16
CA ILE A 210 -8.47 -6.83 6.14
C ILE A 210 -9.22 -7.22 7.41
N SER A 211 -8.81 -8.34 8.01
CA SER A 211 -9.22 -8.76 9.35
C SER A 211 -8.02 -9.30 10.11
N PHE A 212 -7.87 -8.87 11.36
CA PHE A 212 -6.85 -9.43 12.26
C PHE A 212 -7.52 -10.29 13.32
N GLU A 213 -7.13 -11.56 13.36
CA GLU A 213 -7.54 -12.54 14.35
C GLU A 213 -6.45 -12.68 15.39
N LYS A 214 -6.76 -12.25 16.63
CA LYS A 214 -5.84 -12.33 17.76
C LYS A 214 -5.84 -13.73 18.37
N ASN A 215 -4.73 -14.12 18.97
CA ASN A 215 -4.57 -15.41 19.68
C ASN A 215 -4.75 -16.63 18.76
N VAL A 216 -4.48 -16.47 17.47
CA VAL A 216 -4.31 -17.60 16.56
C VAL A 216 -2.87 -18.07 16.71
N ASP A 217 -2.69 -19.32 17.11
CA ASP A 217 -1.36 -19.91 17.26
C ASP A 217 -0.68 -20.02 15.88
N LEU A 218 0.59 -19.61 15.84
CA LEU A 218 1.39 -19.85 14.64
C LEU A 218 1.42 -21.36 14.32
N PRO A 219 1.46 -21.72 13.04
CA PRO A 219 1.74 -23.11 12.65
C PRO A 219 3.02 -23.60 13.35
N THR A 220 2.96 -24.82 13.88
CA THR A 220 4.12 -25.43 14.59
C THR A 220 5.38 -25.43 13.73
N GLU A 221 5.20 -25.53 12.44
CA GLU A 221 6.23 -25.47 11.42
C GLU A 221 6.98 -24.16 11.37
N ALA A 222 6.31 -23.07 11.76
CA ALA A 222 6.85 -21.72 11.74
C ALA A 222 7.29 -21.23 13.14
N ALA A 223 7.25 -22.09 14.15
CA ALA A 223 7.59 -21.70 15.53
C ALA A 223 9.00 -21.08 15.65
N ASP A 224 9.96 -21.61 14.88
CA ASP A 224 11.34 -21.17 14.89
C ASP A 224 11.68 -20.11 13.82
N VAL A 225 10.70 -19.63 13.06
CA VAL A 225 10.92 -18.56 12.08
C VAL A 225 11.13 -17.25 12.85
N PRO A 226 12.25 -16.54 12.64
CA PRO A 226 12.47 -15.26 13.29
C PRO A 226 11.45 -14.22 12.78
N GLY A 227 10.98 -13.37 13.68
CA GLY A 227 10.15 -12.23 13.32
C GLY A 227 10.99 -11.05 12.83
N GLU A 228 10.42 -10.20 12.00
CA GLU A 228 10.99 -8.91 11.62
C GLU A 228 10.54 -7.85 12.64
N PRO A 229 11.47 -7.35 13.48
CA PRO A 229 11.10 -6.44 14.56
C PRO A 229 10.80 -5.02 14.09
N ASP A 230 11.39 -4.58 12.98
CA ASP A 230 11.18 -3.23 12.46
C ASP A 230 10.10 -3.22 11.38
N VAL A 231 8.85 -3.33 11.84
CA VAL A 231 7.67 -3.34 10.96
C VAL A 231 7.58 -2.10 10.06
N ARG A 232 8.14 -0.95 10.47
CA ARG A 232 8.12 0.28 9.67
C ARG A 232 9.06 0.19 8.48
N ASP A 233 10.27 -0.26 8.73
CA ASP A 233 11.24 -0.48 7.65
C ASP A 233 10.77 -1.61 6.73
N TRP A 234 10.25 -2.71 7.28
CA TRP A 234 9.65 -3.78 6.50
C TRP A 234 8.50 -3.27 5.60
N THR A 235 7.64 -2.40 6.15
CA THR A 235 6.55 -1.77 5.38
C THR A 235 7.11 -0.93 4.24
N LEU A 236 8.16 -0.14 4.48
CA LEU A 236 8.80 0.66 3.44
C LEU A 236 9.44 -0.23 2.36
N GLU A 237 10.07 -1.35 2.74
CA GLU A 237 10.62 -2.32 1.77
C GLU A 237 9.53 -2.90 0.87
N THR A 238 8.37 -3.29 1.42
CA THR A 238 7.25 -3.76 0.59
C THR A 238 6.73 -2.69 -0.37
N LEU A 239 6.74 -1.42 0.04
CA LEU A 239 6.35 -0.29 -0.81
C LEU A 239 7.37 0.00 -1.93
N ARG A 240 8.65 -0.33 -1.73
CA ARG A 240 9.69 -0.23 -2.77
C ARG A 240 9.46 -1.22 -3.90
N LEU A 241 8.83 -2.36 -3.62
CA LEU A 241 8.49 -3.39 -4.59
C LEU A 241 7.26 -3.06 -5.46
N VAL A 242 6.55 -1.96 -5.16
CA VAL A 242 5.43 -1.51 -6.01
C VAL A 242 5.96 -0.92 -7.31
N GLU A 243 5.78 -1.63 -8.42
CA GLU A 243 6.29 -1.22 -9.73
C GLU A 243 5.38 -0.20 -10.44
N HIS A 244 4.08 -0.31 -10.21
CA HIS A 244 3.08 0.49 -10.89
C HIS A 244 2.16 1.16 -9.87
N VAL A 245 2.14 2.48 -9.90
CA VAL A 245 1.18 3.29 -9.16
C VAL A 245 0.21 3.83 -10.19
N ASP A 246 -1.08 3.54 -10.00
CA ASP A 246 -2.13 4.03 -10.89
C ASP A 246 -2.05 5.55 -11.05
N ASP A 247 -2.23 6.04 -12.29
CA ASP A 247 -2.24 7.47 -12.63
C ASP A 247 -3.47 8.21 -12.08
N SER A 248 -4.18 7.61 -11.11
CA SER A 248 -5.36 8.17 -10.50
C SER A 248 -5.14 9.57 -9.90
N VAL A 249 -6.21 10.30 -9.76
CA VAL A 249 -6.28 11.70 -9.28
C VAL A 249 -5.50 12.00 -7.99
N ARG A 250 -5.13 10.98 -7.22
CA ARG A 250 -4.37 11.13 -5.96
C ARG A 250 -2.94 11.65 -6.16
N PHE A 251 -2.38 11.47 -7.35
CA PHE A 251 -0.98 11.83 -7.66
C PHE A 251 -0.88 12.77 -8.86
N ASP A 252 -1.81 13.73 -8.94
CA ASP A 252 -1.73 14.80 -9.91
C ASP A 252 -0.35 15.49 -9.79
N PRO A 253 0.38 15.69 -10.90
CA PRO A 253 1.63 16.44 -10.92
C PRO A 253 1.57 17.82 -10.28
N ALA A 254 0.41 18.45 -10.29
CA ALA A 254 0.17 19.75 -9.68
C ALA A 254 -0.06 19.67 -8.15
N SER A 255 -0.32 18.47 -7.59
CA SER A 255 -0.51 18.29 -6.16
C SER A 255 0.70 18.76 -5.36
N ILE A 256 0.45 19.32 -4.18
CA ILE A 256 1.47 19.86 -3.29
C ILE A 256 1.59 18.95 -2.08
N PRO A 257 2.68 18.18 -1.95
CA PRO A 257 2.91 17.32 -0.79
C PRO A 257 3.37 18.12 0.43
N ALA A 258 2.79 17.79 1.58
CA ALA A 258 3.17 18.35 2.88
C ALA A 258 3.22 17.26 3.94
N TYR A 259 4.09 17.41 4.93
CA TYR A 259 4.11 16.50 6.07
C TYR A 259 2.79 16.52 6.84
N THR A 260 2.30 15.35 7.21
CA THR A 260 1.25 15.23 8.22
C THR A 260 1.78 15.69 9.59
N LYS A 261 0.90 15.95 10.55
CA LYS A 261 1.29 16.43 11.89
C LYS A 261 2.40 15.58 12.56
N ALA A 262 2.37 14.27 12.36
CA ALA A 262 3.39 13.36 12.89
C ALA A 262 4.40 12.89 11.82
N GLY A 263 4.24 13.32 10.56
CA GLY A 263 4.99 12.81 9.42
C GLY A 263 6.48 13.09 9.51
N PHE A 264 6.83 14.30 9.96
CA PHE A 264 8.24 14.69 10.11
C PHE A 264 9.00 13.83 11.14
N GLU A 265 8.36 13.49 12.27
CA GLU A 265 8.96 12.61 13.26
C GLU A 265 9.03 11.15 12.79
N ARG A 266 8.02 10.72 12.00
CA ARG A 266 7.97 9.36 11.47
C ARG A 266 9.05 9.12 10.42
N VAL A 267 9.27 10.08 9.52
CA VAL A 267 10.27 9.94 8.45
C VAL A 267 11.70 9.79 9.00
N GLN A 268 12.00 10.43 10.13
CA GLN A 268 13.31 10.34 10.80
C GLN A 268 13.62 8.96 11.39
N LYS A 269 12.59 8.11 11.55
CA LYS A 269 12.71 6.76 12.11
C LYS A 269 12.81 5.68 11.04
N LEU A 270 12.79 6.05 9.76
CA LEU A 270 12.86 5.13 8.63
C LEU A 270 14.27 5.06 8.07
N LYS A 271 14.65 3.88 7.60
CA LYS A 271 15.88 3.65 6.85
C LYS A 271 15.69 4.05 5.38
N LEU A 272 15.70 5.35 5.12
CA LEU A 272 15.56 5.91 3.78
C LEU A 272 16.83 5.71 2.96
N THR A 273 16.65 5.49 1.65
CA THR A 273 17.76 5.68 0.68
C THR A 273 18.12 7.16 0.57
N ALA A 274 19.30 7.46 0.01
CA ALA A 274 19.73 8.85 -0.21
C ALA A 274 18.70 9.63 -1.06
N ASP A 275 18.16 9.00 -2.11
CA ASP A 275 17.18 9.60 -3.01
C ASP A 275 15.84 9.86 -2.30
N GLU A 276 15.37 8.90 -1.50
CA GLU A 276 14.16 9.06 -0.70
C GLU A 276 14.31 10.18 0.35
N ALA A 277 15.45 10.26 1.01
CA ALA A 277 15.74 11.33 1.97
C ALA A 277 15.80 12.71 1.29
N GLN A 278 16.42 12.79 0.10
CA GLN A 278 16.47 14.00 -0.70
C GLN A 278 15.07 14.42 -1.17
N PHE A 279 14.24 13.46 -1.60
CA PHE A 279 12.86 13.71 -1.99
C PHE A 279 12.02 14.20 -0.80
N ALA A 280 12.14 13.53 0.34
CA ALA A 280 11.44 13.89 1.57
C ALA A 280 11.78 15.33 2.05
N SER A 281 13.02 15.78 1.85
CA SER A 281 13.43 17.14 2.20
C SER A 281 12.69 18.24 1.43
N GLN A 282 11.98 17.91 0.36
CA GLN A 282 11.22 18.85 -0.46
C GLN A 282 9.77 19.06 0.01
N PHE A 283 9.28 18.29 0.97
CA PHE A 283 7.88 18.34 1.45
C PHE A 283 7.63 19.55 2.36
N ASN A 284 7.60 20.73 1.78
CA ASN A 284 7.41 21.99 2.51
C ASN A 284 6.02 22.61 2.33
N GLY A 285 5.08 21.90 1.67
CA GLY A 285 3.73 22.42 1.40
C GLY A 285 3.66 23.58 0.39
N ALA A 286 4.76 23.85 -0.35
CA ALA A 286 4.81 24.97 -1.29
C ALA A 286 5.11 24.55 -2.74
N ARG A 287 5.74 23.39 -2.93
CA ARG A 287 6.16 22.89 -4.24
C ARG A 287 5.27 21.76 -4.70
N SER A 288 4.88 21.80 -5.97
CA SER A 288 4.16 20.68 -6.58
C SER A 288 5.08 19.49 -6.83
N VAL A 289 4.49 18.30 -6.99
CA VAL A 289 5.23 17.07 -7.35
C VAL A 289 6.08 17.28 -8.60
N GLN A 290 5.53 17.95 -9.62
CA GLN A 290 6.24 18.26 -10.85
C GLN A 290 7.45 19.20 -10.59
N GLN A 291 7.31 20.19 -9.70
CA GLN A 291 8.41 21.07 -9.34
C GLN A 291 9.51 20.34 -8.58
N ILE A 292 9.13 19.42 -7.67
CA ILE A 292 10.05 18.58 -6.92
C ILE A 292 10.82 17.67 -7.89
N ALA A 293 10.10 16.97 -8.79
CA ALA A 293 10.71 16.12 -9.81
C ALA A 293 11.74 16.88 -10.65
N LYS A 294 11.37 18.09 -11.14
CA LYS A 294 12.28 18.94 -11.92
C LYS A 294 13.52 19.35 -11.10
N ASN A 295 13.35 19.74 -9.85
CA ASN A 295 14.45 20.16 -8.98
C ASN A 295 15.45 19.04 -8.71
N LEU A 296 14.94 17.81 -8.55
CA LEU A 296 15.73 16.62 -8.27
C LEU A 296 16.19 15.89 -9.55
N ARG A 297 15.82 16.39 -10.72
CA ARG A 297 16.10 15.77 -12.03
C ARG A 297 15.57 14.33 -12.14
N LEU A 298 14.43 14.07 -11.51
CA LEU A 298 13.72 12.80 -11.59
C LEU A 298 12.68 12.87 -12.70
N ASP A 299 12.42 11.74 -13.35
CA ASP A 299 11.25 11.60 -14.17
C ASP A 299 9.98 11.60 -13.30
N LEU A 300 8.84 11.96 -13.88
CA LEU A 300 7.60 12.13 -13.15
C LEU A 300 7.06 10.79 -12.59
N LYS A 301 7.33 9.67 -13.27
CA LYS A 301 6.94 8.33 -12.81
C LYS A 301 7.67 7.98 -11.53
N SER A 302 8.98 8.12 -11.50
CA SER A 302 9.81 7.87 -10.30
C SER A 302 9.44 8.79 -9.14
N ALA A 303 9.17 10.08 -9.43
CA ALA A 303 8.73 11.02 -8.41
C ALA A 303 7.37 10.62 -7.79
N ARG A 304 6.42 10.15 -8.60
CA ARG A 304 5.11 9.66 -8.14
C ARG A 304 5.24 8.38 -7.33
N GLN A 305 6.08 7.43 -7.76
CA GLN A 305 6.35 6.21 -7.00
C GLN A 305 6.96 6.52 -5.63
N THR A 306 7.93 7.42 -5.57
CA THR A 306 8.52 7.83 -4.29
C THR A 306 7.51 8.55 -3.40
N LEU A 307 6.70 9.44 -3.96
CA LEU A 307 5.61 10.11 -3.22
C LEU A 307 4.59 9.09 -2.68
N PHE A 308 4.21 8.10 -3.50
CA PHE A 308 3.28 7.05 -3.10
C PHE A 308 3.72 6.35 -1.81
N ARG A 309 5.00 6.01 -1.67
CA ARG A 309 5.55 5.39 -0.47
C ARG A 309 5.29 6.24 0.78
N PHE A 310 5.55 7.54 0.71
CA PHE A 310 5.33 8.44 1.84
C PHE A 310 3.85 8.69 2.16
N VAL A 311 2.99 8.69 1.13
CA VAL A 311 1.53 8.81 1.33
C VAL A 311 0.96 7.52 1.92
N ALA A 312 1.39 6.35 1.44
CA ALA A 312 0.96 5.05 1.96
C ALA A 312 1.38 4.85 3.43
N LEU A 313 2.54 5.39 3.82
CA LEU A 313 3.02 5.42 5.21
C LEU A 313 2.33 6.49 6.07
N GLU A 314 1.37 7.25 5.53
CA GLU A 314 0.71 8.37 6.21
C GLU A 314 1.69 9.44 6.74
N ILE A 315 2.85 9.59 6.08
CA ILE A 315 3.87 10.59 6.40
C ILE A 315 3.54 11.92 5.74
N VAL A 316 2.98 11.85 4.53
CA VAL A 316 2.68 13.00 3.67
C VAL A 316 1.22 12.95 3.25
N GLU A 317 0.62 14.11 3.16
CA GLU A 317 -0.67 14.36 2.50
C GLU A 317 -0.46 15.25 1.27
N CYS A 318 -1.32 15.07 0.26
CA CYS A 318 -1.26 15.82 -0.99
C CYS A 318 -2.44 16.80 -1.07
N TRP A 319 -2.14 18.06 -1.29
CA TRP A 319 -3.13 19.13 -1.45
C TRP A 319 -3.29 19.47 -2.92
N PRO A 320 -4.50 19.70 -3.42
CA PRO A 320 -4.70 20.21 -4.77
C PRO A 320 -4.07 21.60 -4.90
N ALA A 321 -3.52 21.92 -6.08
CA ALA A 321 -2.86 23.19 -6.36
C ALA A 321 -3.75 24.44 -6.11
N SER A 322 -5.08 24.27 -6.22
CA SER A 322 -6.07 25.33 -5.97
C SER A 322 -6.25 25.69 -4.50
N THR A 323 -5.89 24.79 -3.58
CA THR A 323 -6.00 24.98 -2.12
C THR A 323 -4.71 25.50 -1.49
N ALA A 324 -3.58 25.45 -2.21
CA ALA A 324 -2.36 26.10 -1.77
C ALA A 324 -2.64 27.61 -1.71
N ALA A 325 -2.83 28.15 -0.51
CA ALA A 325 -2.92 29.59 -0.30
C ALA A 325 -1.71 30.19 -1.01
N LYS A 326 -1.95 31.05 -2.03
CA LYS A 326 -0.90 31.93 -2.51
C LYS A 326 -0.30 32.57 -1.26
N PRO A 327 1.02 32.40 -1.00
CA PRO A 327 1.61 33.15 0.09
C PRO A 327 1.20 34.59 -0.18
N GLU A 328 0.39 35.18 0.70
CA GLU A 328 0.14 36.62 0.66
C GLU A 328 1.53 37.22 0.67
N GLN A 329 1.95 37.73 -0.48
CA GLN A 329 3.04 38.68 -0.54
C GLN A 329 2.57 39.86 0.30
N GLN A 330 2.76 39.74 1.61
CA GLN A 330 2.65 40.89 2.52
C GLN A 330 3.69 41.88 2.00
N GLY A 331 3.16 42.77 1.19
CA GLY A 331 3.92 43.83 0.58
C GLY A 331 4.58 44.68 1.65
N ILE A 332 5.79 44.28 2.03
CA ILE A 332 6.72 45.04 2.89
C ILE A 332 6.91 46.44 2.32
N PHE A 333 6.63 46.64 1.03
CA PHE A 333 6.76 47.94 0.35
C PHE A 333 5.62 48.94 0.62
N LYS A 334 4.48 48.59 1.22
CA LYS A 334 3.43 49.55 1.58
C LYS A 334 3.68 50.31 2.89
N ARG A 335 4.65 49.91 3.71
CA ARG A 335 4.96 50.61 4.98
C ARG A 335 5.95 51.77 4.82
N PHE A 336 6.75 51.79 3.79
CA PHE A 336 7.72 52.89 3.59
C PHE A 336 7.17 54.12 2.86
N GLY A 337 6.02 54.03 2.18
CA GLY A 337 5.39 55.17 1.48
C GLY A 337 4.62 56.13 2.33
N ARG A 338 4.39 55.87 3.62
CA ARG A 338 3.62 56.75 4.52
C ARG A 338 4.44 57.62 5.45
N MET A 339 5.74 57.42 5.55
CA MET A 339 6.63 58.28 6.38
C MET A 339 7.25 59.47 5.65
N ALA A 340 7.19 59.51 4.31
CA ALA A 340 7.81 60.59 3.53
C ALA A 340 6.87 61.76 3.19
N ARG A 341 5.67 61.85 3.81
CA ARG A 341 4.68 62.92 3.52
C ARG A 341 4.27 63.75 4.74
N ARG A 342 5.13 63.85 5.77
CA ARG A 342 4.78 64.64 6.99
C ARG A 342 5.78 65.73 7.30
N ASP A 343 6.62 66.12 6.35
CA ASP A 343 7.44 67.35 6.45
C ASP A 343 7.37 68.10 5.11
N ARG A 344 6.29 68.85 4.97
CA ARG A 344 6.19 70.07 4.14
C ARG A 344 4.99 70.87 4.60
#